data_62da76eaf93f4276dcd0a14cf75dddb8
#
_entry.id   62da76eaf93f4276dcd0a14cf75dddb8
#
_cell.length_a   1.000
_cell.length_b   1.000
_cell.length_c   1.000
_cell.angle_alpha   90.00
_cell.angle_beta   90.00
_cell.angle_gamma   90.00
#
_symmetry.space_group_name_H-M   'P 1'
#
loop_
_entity.id
_entity.type
_entity.pdbx_description
1 polymer ?
#
loop_
_entity_poly.entity_id
_entity_poly.type
_entity_poly.pdbx_seq_one_letter_code
_entity_poly.pdbx_strand_id
1 'polypeptide(L)'
;MNKDLKQKIDEVVANMGNQDLSDKLMAEAFALALTPEDKKEAGQYLAQAMNKRKRPDVEVRNMLGEMADALSLSYLAKRYFEKDKTWLYHRLNNSNVNGKPASFSQQELIILADSLKDLSSKLSDISSNIASSLR
;
A
#
# COMPACT_ATOMS: atom_id res chain seq x y z
N MET A 1 -19.74 -3.03 -16.69
CA MET A 1 -19.85 -3.89 -15.49
C MET A 1 -21.15 -3.58 -14.77
N ASN A 2 -21.91 -4.59 -14.41
CA ASN A 2 -23.20 -4.37 -13.76
C ASN A 2 -23.03 -3.99 -12.27
N LYS A 3 -24.08 -3.41 -11.71
CA LYS A 3 -24.08 -2.88 -10.34
C LYS A 3 -23.90 -3.99 -9.30
N ASP A 4 -24.52 -5.16 -9.53
CA ASP A 4 -24.42 -6.30 -8.60
C ASP A 4 -23.00 -6.86 -8.54
N LEU A 5 -22.31 -6.95 -9.68
CA LEU A 5 -20.93 -7.38 -9.75
C LEU A 5 -20.01 -6.42 -9.01
N LYS A 6 -20.20 -5.12 -9.20
CA LYS A 6 -19.44 -4.08 -8.52
C LYS A 6 -19.62 -4.17 -6.99
N GLN A 7 -20.86 -4.32 -6.54
CA GLN A 7 -21.16 -4.47 -5.13
C GLN A 7 -20.50 -5.72 -4.54
N LYS A 8 -20.52 -6.82 -5.28
CA LYS A 8 -19.91 -8.07 -4.83
C LYS A 8 -18.41 -7.93 -4.68
N ILE A 9 -17.75 -7.23 -5.60
CA ILE A 9 -16.31 -6.95 -5.51
C ILE A 9 -16.00 -6.08 -4.29
N ASP A 10 -16.82 -5.06 -4.02
CA ASP A 10 -16.67 -4.24 -2.82
C ASP A 10 -16.75 -5.08 -1.54
N GLU A 11 -17.67 -6.05 -1.51
CA GLU A 11 -17.78 -6.98 -0.38
C GLU A 11 -16.55 -7.86 -0.23
N VAL A 12 -15.98 -8.34 -1.36
CA VAL A 12 -14.73 -9.11 -1.34
C VAL A 12 -13.62 -8.32 -0.67
N VAL A 13 -13.42 -7.09 -1.10
CA VAL A 13 -12.36 -6.22 -0.56
C VAL A 13 -12.59 -5.92 0.91
N ALA A 14 -13.83 -5.66 1.31
CA ALA A 14 -14.18 -5.37 2.70
C ALA A 14 -13.93 -6.56 3.63
N ASN A 15 -13.94 -7.79 3.10
CA ASN A 15 -13.81 -9.02 3.88
C ASN A 15 -12.49 -9.77 3.64
N MET A 16 -11.46 -9.11 3.10
CA MET A 16 -10.18 -9.75 2.80
C MET A 16 -9.43 -10.26 4.05
N GLY A 17 -9.79 -9.78 5.23
CA GLY A 17 -9.27 -10.32 6.48
C GLY A 17 -9.84 -11.69 6.87
N ASN A 18 -10.92 -12.13 6.24
CA ASN A 18 -11.54 -13.44 6.43
C ASN A 18 -11.43 -14.22 5.12
N GLN A 19 -10.45 -15.12 5.05
CA GLN A 19 -10.11 -15.83 3.81
C GLN A 19 -11.30 -16.67 3.27
N ASP A 20 -11.99 -17.40 4.14
CA ASP A 20 -13.10 -18.25 3.73
C ASP A 20 -14.25 -17.43 3.13
N LEU A 21 -14.63 -16.35 3.79
CA LEU A 21 -15.68 -15.47 3.32
C LEU A 21 -15.26 -14.73 2.04
N SER A 22 -14.04 -14.26 1.99
CA SER A 22 -13.49 -13.58 0.80
C SER A 22 -13.50 -14.52 -0.41
N ASP A 23 -13.08 -15.77 -0.24
CA ASP A 23 -13.09 -16.78 -1.31
C ASP A 23 -14.49 -17.07 -1.81
N LYS A 24 -15.45 -17.19 -0.89
CA LYS A 24 -16.86 -17.40 -1.23
C LYS A 24 -17.42 -16.22 -2.04
N LEU A 25 -17.17 -14.99 -1.58
CA LEU A 25 -17.62 -13.79 -2.27
C LEU A 25 -16.95 -13.63 -3.64
N MET A 26 -15.69 -14.01 -3.76
CA MET A 26 -14.99 -14.02 -5.04
C MET A 26 -15.64 -14.99 -6.04
N ALA A 27 -15.99 -16.19 -5.58
CA ALA A 27 -16.69 -17.17 -6.43
C ALA A 27 -18.04 -16.62 -6.88
N GLU A 28 -18.78 -15.96 -6.00
CA GLU A 28 -20.07 -15.33 -6.34
C GLU A 28 -19.88 -14.19 -7.36
N ALA A 29 -18.83 -13.38 -7.20
CA ALA A 29 -18.50 -12.33 -8.14
C ALA A 29 -18.17 -12.90 -9.53
N PHE A 30 -17.39 -13.97 -9.58
CA PHE A 30 -17.06 -14.66 -10.82
C PHE A 30 -18.31 -15.15 -11.56
N ALA A 31 -19.29 -15.65 -10.82
CA ALA A 31 -20.56 -16.12 -11.38
C ALA A 31 -21.37 -14.97 -12.02
N LEU A 32 -21.19 -13.74 -11.54
CA LEU A 32 -21.86 -12.55 -12.08
C LEU A 32 -21.15 -11.96 -13.30
N ALA A 33 -19.89 -12.29 -13.53
CA ALA A 33 -19.11 -11.82 -14.66
C ALA A 33 -19.38 -12.72 -15.87
N LEU A 34 -20.42 -12.38 -16.64
CA LEU A 34 -20.94 -13.25 -17.71
C LEU A 34 -20.19 -13.14 -19.04
N THR A 35 -19.54 -12.01 -19.30
CA THR A 35 -18.82 -11.75 -20.55
C THR A 35 -17.33 -11.57 -20.29
N PRO A 36 -16.45 -11.78 -21.33
CA PRO A 36 -15.03 -11.45 -21.17
C PRO A 36 -14.77 -9.99 -20.83
N GLU A 37 -15.61 -9.07 -21.29
CA GLU A 37 -15.52 -7.63 -20.96
C GLU A 37 -15.83 -7.41 -19.49
N ASP A 38 -16.85 -8.06 -18.95
CA ASP A 38 -17.18 -8.00 -17.52
C ASP A 38 -16.03 -8.50 -16.67
N LYS A 39 -15.38 -9.61 -17.07
CA LYS A 39 -14.23 -10.17 -16.36
C LYS A 39 -13.07 -9.19 -16.33
N LYS A 40 -12.79 -8.53 -17.46
CA LYS A 40 -11.72 -7.54 -17.56
C LYS A 40 -11.99 -6.32 -16.67
N GLU A 41 -13.20 -5.77 -16.77
CA GLU A 41 -13.61 -4.62 -15.96
C GLU A 41 -13.62 -4.96 -14.46
N ALA A 42 -14.12 -6.14 -14.11
CA ALA A 42 -14.14 -6.62 -12.73
C ALA A 42 -12.72 -6.75 -12.17
N GLY A 43 -11.79 -7.30 -12.95
CA GLY A 43 -10.40 -7.42 -12.57
C GLY A 43 -9.74 -6.07 -12.33
N GLN A 44 -9.98 -5.10 -13.20
CA GLN A 44 -9.47 -3.74 -13.05
C GLN A 44 -10.05 -3.04 -11.83
N TYR A 45 -11.36 -3.18 -11.63
CA TYR A 45 -12.03 -2.59 -10.47
C TYR A 45 -11.52 -3.20 -9.16
N LEU A 46 -11.38 -4.53 -9.11
CA LEU A 46 -10.85 -5.22 -7.94
C LEU A 46 -9.43 -4.73 -7.61
N ALA A 47 -8.57 -4.63 -8.60
CA ALA A 47 -7.19 -4.16 -8.39
C ALA A 47 -7.17 -2.74 -7.83
N GLN A 48 -7.99 -1.84 -8.36
CA GLN A 48 -8.10 -0.46 -7.84
C GLN A 48 -8.63 -0.43 -6.40
N ALA A 49 -9.66 -1.22 -6.12
CA ALA A 49 -10.25 -1.30 -4.78
C ALA A 49 -9.26 -1.86 -3.75
N MET A 50 -8.49 -2.88 -4.14
CA MET A 50 -7.45 -3.45 -3.29
C MET A 50 -6.34 -2.44 -3.00
N ASN A 51 -5.92 -1.68 -4.01
CA ASN A 51 -4.86 -0.68 -3.86
C ASN A 51 -5.28 0.48 -2.93
N LYS A 52 -6.57 0.78 -2.89
CA LYS A 52 -7.11 1.82 -1.99
C LYS A 52 -7.40 1.31 -0.58
N ARG A 53 -7.40 0.00 -0.38
CA ARG A 53 -7.71 -0.61 0.91
C ARG A 53 -6.67 -0.19 1.94
N LYS A 54 -7.13 0.34 3.07
CA LYS A 54 -6.27 0.65 4.20
C LYS A 54 -5.78 -0.63 4.88
N ARG A 55 -4.53 -0.59 5.32
CA ARG A 55 -3.87 -1.73 5.95
C ARG A 55 -3.34 -1.36 7.34
N PRO A 56 -4.25 -1.16 8.32
CA PRO A 56 -3.83 -0.85 9.69
C PRO A 56 -3.12 -2.03 10.39
N ASP A 57 -3.25 -3.22 9.84
CA ASP A 57 -2.58 -4.44 10.32
C ASP A 57 -1.07 -4.43 10.05
N VAL A 58 -0.58 -3.58 9.14
CA VAL A 58 0.85 -3.47 8.83
C VAL A 58 1.45 -2.34 9.66
N GLU A 59 2.20 -2.70 10.68
CA GLU A 59 2.82 -1.76 11.61
C GLU A 59 4.22 -1.37 11.11
N VAL A 60 4.27 -0.42 10.19
CA VAL A 60 5.49 0.00 9.52
C VAL A 60 6.56 0.49 10.51
N ARG A 61 6.15 1.25 11.52
CA ARG A 61 7.08 1.77 12.51
C ARG A 61 7.84 0.67 13.23
N ASN A 62 7.13 -0.41 13.58
CA ASN A 62 7.76 -1.56 14.23
C ASN A 62 8.70 -2.29 13.28
N MET A 63 8.36 -2.36 12.01
CA MET A 63 9.22 -2.99 10.99
C MET A 63 10.49 -2.19 10.73
N LEU A 64 10.41 -0.85 10.75
CA LEU A 64 11.56 0.02 10.59
C LEU A 64 12.51 -0.05 11.80
N GLY A 65 11.97 -0.23 13.01
CA GLY A 65 12.76 -0.26 14.23
C GLY A 65 13.57 1.02 14.38
N GLU A 66 14.86 0.88 14.71
CA GLU A 66 15.78 2.02 14.88
C GLU A 66 16.03 2.78 13.56
N MET A 67 15.80 2.16 12.42
CA MET A 67 15.98 2.82 11.13
C MET A 67 15.00 3.96 10.92
N ALA A 68 13.87 3.98 11.66
CA ALA A 68 12.93 5.08 11.61
C ALA A 68 13.60 6.43 11.95
N ASP A 69 14.56 6.42 12.87
CA ASP A 69 15.29 7.62 13.27
C ASP A 69 16.37 8.02 12.26
N ALA A 70 16.86 7.07 11.48
CA ALA A 70 17.89 7.32 10.48
C ALA A 70 17.33 7.86 9.16
N LEU A 71 16.02 7.70 8.93
CA LEU A 71 15.37 8.11 7.68
C LEU A 71 14.82 9.52 7.78
N SER A 72 15.00 10.30 6.71
CA SER A 72 14.37 11.61 6.59
C SER A 72 12.94 11.45 6.12
N LEU A 73 11.98 11.66 7.02
CA LEU A 73 10.56 11.57 6.68
C LEU A 73 10.17 12.66 5.68
N SER A 74 10.78 13.83 5.80
CA SER A 74 10.55 14.94 4.86
C SER A 74 10.97 14.56 3.43
N TYR A 75 12.15 13.96 3.29
CA TYR A 75 12.65 13.52 1.99
C TYR A 75 11.75 12.40 1.40
N LEU A 76 11.43 11.39 2.20
CA LEU A 76 10.57 10.28 1.77
C LEU A 76 9.19 10.77 1.33
N ALA A 77 8.57 11.64 2.13
CA ALA A 77 7.24 12.15 1.83
C ALA A 77 7.21 12.95 0.54
N LYS A 78 8.17 13.87 0.37
CA LYS A 78 8.23 14.73 -0.81
C LYS A 78 8.66 13.99 -2.07
N ARG A 79 9.69 13.15 -1.97
CA ARG A 79 10.30 12.50 -3.13
C ARG A 79 9.44 11.39 -3.70
N TYR A 80 8.80 10.60 -2.84
CA TYR A 80 8.10 9.38 -3.26
C TYR A 80 6.58 9.46 -3.18
N PHE A 81 6.04 10.30 -2.30
CA PHE A 81 4.60 10.39 -2.08
C PHE A 81 3.99 11.71 -2.53
N GLU A 82 4.81 12.70 -2.85
CA GLU A 82 4.35 14.07 -3.16
C GLU A 82 3.49 14.65 -2.03
N LYS A 83 3.87 14.33 -0.80
CA LYS A 83 3.21 14.76 0.44
C LYS A 83 4.21 15.45 1.36
N ASP A 84 3.71 16.02 2.46
CA ASP A 84 4.57 16.61 3.47
C ASP A 84 4.97 15.61 4.56
N LYS A 85 5.93 16.00 5.39
CA LYS A 85 6.43 15.20 6.51
C LYS A 85 5.31 14.78 7.46
N THR A 86 4.37 15.69 7.74
CA THR A 86 3.27 15.45 8.70
C THR A 86 2.36 14.32 8.22
N TRP A 87 2.06 14.29 6.92
CA TRP A 87 1.27 13.21 6.33
C TRP A 87 1.90 11.83 6.59
N LEU A 88 3.20 11.71 6.33
CA LEU A 88 3.93 10.45 6.53
C LEU A 88 4.05 10.09 8.01
N TYR A 89 4.35 11.09 8.85
CA TYR A 89 4.45 10.89 10.30
C TYR A 89 3.17 10.33 10.89
N HIS A 90 2.01 10.86 10.50
CA HIS A 90 0.73 10.37 11.00
C HIS A 90 0.48 8.91 10.63
N ARG A 91 0.84 8.51 9.42
CA ARG A 91 0.66 7.12 8.98
C ARG A 91 1.62 6.16 9.66
N LEU A 92 2.86 6.58 9.89
CA LEU A 92 3.83 5.76 10.62
C LEU A 92 3.42 5.52 12.06
N ASN A 93 2.84 6.53 12.71
CA ASN A 93 2.49 6.45 14.12
C ASN A 93 1.01 6.12 14.37
N ASN A 94 0.24 5.88 13.32
CA ASN A 94 -1.21 5.65 13.40
C ASN A 94 -1.91 6.74 14.22
N SER A 95 -1.51 8.00 14.02
CA SER A 95 -2.07 9.15 14.72
C SER A 95 -3.55 9.32 14.36
N ASN A 96 -4.36 9.79 15.32
CA ASN A 96 -5.76 10.10 15.04
C ASN A 96 -5.86 11.32 14.12
N VAL A 97 -6.51 11.12 12.99
CA VAL A 97 -6.82 12.18 12.02
C VAL A 97 -8.32 12.11 11.78
N ASN A 98 -9.03 13.18 12.12
CA ASN A 98 -10.51 13.24 12.02
C ASN A 98 -11.20 12.09 12.75
N GLY A 99 -10.68 11.72 13.92
CA GLY A 99 -11.28 10.69 14.78
C GLY A 99 -10.96 9.26 14.38
N LYS A 100 -10.10 9.04 13.40
CA LYS A 100 -9.68 7.70 12.95
C LYS A 100 -8.17 7.59 12.94
N PRO A 101 -7.60 6.41 13.30
CA PRO A 101 -6.16 6.20 13.15
C PRO A 101 -5.77 6.28 11.68
N ALA A 102 -4.76 7.09 11.38
CA ALA A 102 -4.19 7.15 10.05
C ALA A 102 -3.45 5.84 9.75
N SER A 103 -3.63 5.28 8.56
CA SER A 103 -2.95 4.07 8.14
C SER A 103 -2.61 4.14 6.66
N PHE A 104 -1.61 3.35 6.25
CA PHE A 104 -1.26 3.25 4.83
C PHE A 104 -2.28 2.42 4.09
N SER A 105 -2.60 2.83 2.85
CA SER A 105 -3.28 1.95 1.91
C SER A 105 -2.28 0.93 1.36
N GLN A 106 -2.79 -0.12 0.72
CA GLN A 106 -1.94 -1.13 0.10
C GLN A 106 -1.02 -0.51 -0.95
N GLN A 107 -1.53 0.41 -1.77
CA GLN A 107 -0.72 1.10 -2.76
C GLN A 107 0.38 1.95 -2.11
N GLU A 108 0.07 2.64 -1.03
CA GLU A 108 1.05 3.43 -0.29
C GLU A 108 2.14 2.55 0.31
N LEU A 109 1.79 1.36 0.80
CA LEU A 109 2.79 0.40 1.29
C LEU A 109 3.71 -0.10 0.17
N ILE A 110 3.18 -0.32 -1.02
CA ILE A 110 3.98 -0.69 -2.19
C ILE A 110 4.96 0.43 -2.53
N ILE A 111 4.49 1.68 -2.56
CA ILE A 111 5.35 2.85 -2.81
C ILE A 111 6.44 2.95 -1.74
N LEU A 112 6.08 2.74 -0.48
CA LEU A 112 7.04 2.80 0.62
C LEU A 112 8.11 1.72 0.48
N ALA A 113 7.71 0.48 0.20
CA ALA A 113 8.66 -0.63 -0.01
C ALA A 113 9.61 -0.33 -1.17
N ASP A 114 9.08 0.16 -2.28
CA ASP A 114 9.88 0.52 -3.47
C ASP A 114 10.80 1.69 -3.17
N SER A 115 10.35 2.68 -2.40
CA SER A 115 11.16 3.83 -2.04
C SER A 115 12.34 3.45 -1.14
N LEU A 116 12.11 2.55 -0.18
CA LEU A 116 13.18 2.05 0.68
C LEU A 116 14.22 1.25 -0.11
N LYS A 117 13.77 0.48 -1.07
CA LYS A 117 14.66 -0.25 -1.96
C LYS A 117 15.49 0.69 -2.84
N ASP A 118 14.87 1.74 -3.37
CA ASP A 118 15.55 2.77 -4.16
C ASP A 118 16.61 3.49 -3.32
N LEU A 119 16.28 3.88 -2.08
CA LEU A 119 17.24 4.48 -1.16
C LEU A 119 18.39 3.54 -0.85
N SER A 120 18.11 2.26 -0.63
CA SER A 120 19.13 1.25 -0.36
C SER A 120 20.12 1.17 -1.51
N SER A 121 19.64 1.17 -2.74
CA SER A 121 20.47 1.18 -3.96
C SER A 121 21.36 2.41 -4.04
N LYS A 122 20.79 3.58 -3.80
CA LYS A 122 21.52 4.85 -3.81
C LYS A 122 22.58 4.90 -2.73
N LEU A 123 22.26 4.44 -1.52
CA LEU A 123 23.21 4.37 -0.41
C LEU A 123 24.35 3.40 -0.71
N SER A 124 24.05 2.26 -1.33
CA SER A 124 25.05 1.28 -1.75
C SER A 124 26.01 1.89 -2.76
N ASP A 125 25.51 2.62 -3.74
CA ASP A 125 26.35 3.31 -4.76
C ASP A 125 27.25 4.36 -4.12
N ILE A 126 26.72 5.15 -3.21
CA ILE A 126 27.51 6.18 -2.48
C ILE A 126 28.59 5.49 -1.66
N SER A 127 28.26 4.42 -0.96
CA SER A 127 29.23 3.64 -0.16
C SER A 127 30.36 3.13 -1.04
N SER A 128 30.04 2.58 -2.21
CA SER A 128 31.04 2.11 -3.17
C SER A 128 31.92 3.23 -3.70
N ASN A 129 31.33 4.38 -4.00
CA ASN A 129 32.07 5.56 -4.48
C ASN A 129 33.05 6.08 -3.42
N ILE A 130 32.63 6.14 -2.16
CA ILE A 130 33.49 6.55 -1.06
C ILE A 130 34.65 5.58 -0.92
N ALA A 131 34.35 4.28 -0.89
CA ALA A 131 35.37 3.24 -0.76
C ALA A 131 36.41 3.30 -1.90
N SER A 132 35.94 3.53 -3.13
CA SER A 132 36.84 3.68 -4.30
C SER A 132 37.70 4.92 -4.21
N SER A 133 37.23 5.97 -3.55
CA SER A 133 37.98 7.23 -3.38
C SER A 133 39.12 7.11 -2.36
N LEU A 134 39.11 6.04 -1.56
CA LEU A 134 40.15 5.81 -0.53
C LEU A 134 41.38 5.08 -1.05
N ARG A 135 41.39 4.68 -2.32
CA ARG A 135 42.49 3.95 -2.94
C ARG A 135 43.60 4.87 -3.40
#